data_073b5534268c19878e4507f6cbc646d3
#
_entry.id   073b5534268c19878e4507f6cbc646d3
#
_cell.length_a   1.000
_cell.length_b   1.000
_cell.length_c   1.000
_cell.angle_alpha   90.00
_cell.angle_beta   90.00
_cell.angle_gamma   90.00
#
_symmetry.space_group_name_H-M   'P 1'
#
loop_
_entity.id
_entity.type
_entity.pdbx_description
1 polymer ?
#
loop_
_entity_poly.entity_id
_entity_poly.type
_entity_poly.pdbx_seq_one_letter_code
_entity_poly.pdbx_strand_id
1 'polypeptide(L)' 'LAGHMRAPVYCRGFTGEIERFCGIFGNPESLAYGRDGQPAQPLYRVRFRQIELWPDYRGAAADTLEIEVYQHWLKAS' A
#
# COMPACT_ATOMS: atom_id res chain seq x y z
N LEU A 1 -5.73 -4.97 -11.85
CA LEU A 1 -6.74 -4.10 -11.25
C LEU A 1 -7.16 -3.02 -12.23
N ALA A 2 -8.44 -2.84 -12.40
CA ALA A 2 -8.95 -1.67 -13.12
C ALA A 2 -8.66 -0.42 -12.30
N GLY A 3 -8.25 0.68 -12.95
CA GLY A 3 -7.76 1.88 -12.29
C GLY A 3 -8.74 2.59 -11.38
N HIS A 4 -10.01 2.21 -11.38
CA HIS A 4 -11.05 2.84 -10.56
C HIS A 4 -11.56 1.95 -9.43
N MET A 5 -11.01 0.76 -9.26
CA MET A 5 -11.48 -0.17 -8.23
C MET A 5 -10.77 0.13 -6.91
N ARG A 6 -11.57 0.43 -5.88
CA ARG A 6 -11.06 0.58 -4.51
C ARG A 6 -11.11 -0.78 -3.83
N ALA A 7 -10.17 -1.64 -4.19
CA ALA A 7 -10.09 -2.96 -3.60
C ALA A 7 -9.55 -2.89 -2.19
N PRO A 8 -10.20 -3.54 -1.21
CA PRO A 8 -9.68 -3.62 0.14
C PRO A 8 -8.44 -4.52 0.19
N VAL A 9 -7.44 -4.10 0.96
CA VAL A 9 -6.20 -4.85 1.13
C VAL A 9 -5.73 -4.77 2.57
N TYR A 10 -4.90 -5.73 2.97
CA TYR A 10 -4.20 -5.70 4.24
C TYR A 10 -2.75 -5.33 4.03
N CYS A 11 -2.23 -4.49 4.92
CA CYS A 11 -0.82 -4.20 5.01
C CYS A 11 -0.43 -4.15 6.49
N ARG A 12 0.38 -5.10 6.92
CA ARG A 12 0.88 -5.17 8.31
C ARG A 12 -0.23 -5.12 9.37
N GLY A 13 -1.32 -5.82 9.11
CA GLY A 13 -2.43 -5.89 10.06
C GLY A 13 -3.45 -4.77 9.97
N PHE A 14 -3.25 -3.81 9.08
CA PHE A 14 -4.19 -2.72 8.85
C PHE A 14 -4.90 -2.91 7.52
N THR A 15 -6.20 -2.61 7.51
CA THR A 15 -7.01 -2.65 6.30
C THR A 15 -6.99 -1.28 5.63
N GLY A 16 -6.70 -1.27 4.35
CA GLY A 16 -6.77 -0.06 3.53
C GLY A 16 -7.49 -0.34 2.23
N GLU A 17 -7.54 0.66 1.37
CA GLU A 17 -8.12 0.53 0.04
C GLU A 17 -7.10 0.95 -1.00
N ILE A 18 -7.01 0.19 -2.09
CA ILE A 18 -6.17 0.59 -3.22
C ILE A 18 -6.81 1.82 -3.86
N GLU A 19 -6.07 2.91 -3.88
CA GLU A 19 -6.50 4.17 -4.49
C GLU A 19 -6.15 4.21 -5.97
N ARG A 20 -4.92 3.79 -6.32
CA ARG A 20 -4.47 3.76 -7.71
C ARG A 20 -3.24 2.89 -7.88
N PHE A 21 -3.04 2.44 -9.12
CA PHE A 21 -1.81 1.80 -9.56
C PHE A 21 -0.79 2.89 -9.91
N CYS A 22 0.42 2.80 -9.36
CA CYS A 22 1.46 3.80 -9.56
C CYS A 22 2.53 3.39 -10.58
N GLY A 23 2.59 2.12 -10.94
CA GLY A 23 3.58 1.63 -11.91
C GLY A 23 4.27 0.37 -11.43
N ILE A 24 5.23 -0.09 -12.23
CA ILE A 24 6.03 -1.27 -11.92
C ILE A 24 7.48 -0.83 -11.71
N PHE A 25 8.07 -1.24 -10.59
CA PHE A 25 9.40 -0.81 -10.19
C PHE A 25 10.24 -2.00 -9.76
N GLY A 26 11.56 -1.81 -9.70
CA GLY A 26 12.47 -2.82 -9.21
C GLY A 26 12.15 -3.20 -7.76
N ASN A 27 12.31 -4.48 -7.44
CA ASN A 27 12.05 -4.99 -6.10
C ASN A 27 13.06 -4.36 -5.11
N PRO A 28 12.59 -3.61 -4.10
CA PRO A 28 13.50 -2.89 -3.21
C PRO A 28 14.36 -3.82 -2.36
N GLU A 29 13.87 -4.99 -1.99
CA GLU A 29 14.67 -5.94 -1.23
C GLU A 29 15.78 -6.53 -2.08
N SER A 30 15.50 -6.83 -3.35
CA SER A 30 16.51 -7.31 -4.29
C SER A 30 17.59 -6.25 -4.51
N LEU A 31 17.20 -4.99 -4.72
CA LEU A 31 18.15 -3.89 -4.91
C LEU A 31 19.01 -3.66 -3.67
N ALA A 32 18.43 -3.81 -2.49
CA ALA A 32 19.16 -3.62 -1.23
C ALA A 32 20.30 -4.65 -1.05
N TYR A 33 20.19 -5.82 -1.68
CA TYR A 33 21.24 -6.85 -1.67
C TYR A 33 22.17 -6.74 -2.87
N GLY A 34 22.14 -5.63 -3.60
CA GLY A 34 23.00 -5.42 -4.76
C GLY A 34 22.61 -6.24 -5.98
N ARG A 35 21.36 -6.72 -6.02
CA ARG A 35 20.82 -7.49 -7.14
C ARG A 35 20.17 -6.57 -8.17
N ASP A 36 19.67 -7.14 -9.24
CA ASP A 36 19.13 -6.41 -10.39
C ASP A 36 17.72 -5.84 -10.20
N GLY A 37 17.10 -6.05 -9.03
CA GLY A 37 15.75 -5.57 -8.77
C GLY A 37 14.64 -6.50 -9.26
N GLN A 38 15.00 -7.70 -9.71
CA GLN A 38 14.01 -8.67 -10.17
C GLN A 38 13.54 -9.59 -9.04
N PRO A 39 12.29 -10.05 -9.07
CA PRO A 39 11.26 -9.64 -10.01
C PRO A 39 10.74 -8.24 -9.72
N ALA A 40 10.44 -7.47 -10.76
CA ALA A 40 9.84 -6.15 -10.61
C ALA A 40 8.46 -6.27 -9.97
N GLN A 41 8.08 -5.28 -9.18
CA GLN A 41 6.84 -5.30 -8.41
C GLN A 41 5.93 -4.14 -8.76
N PRO A 42 4.63 -4.36 -8.88
CA PRO A 42 3.66 -3.28 -8.97
C PRO A 42 3.66 -2.45 -7.69
N LEU A 43 3.52 -1.16 -7.84
CA LEU A 43 3.41 -0.21 -6.73
C LEU A 43 2.01 0.39 -6.74
N TYR A 44 1.36 0.36 -5.60
CA TYR A 44 0.01 0.91 -5.44
C TYR A 44 0.01 2.01 -4.40
N ARG A 45 -0.85 3.01 -4.61
CA ARG A 45 -1.19 3.96 -3.55
C ARG A 45 -2.35 3.37 -2.77
N VAL A 46 -2.15 3.23 -1.46
CA VAL A 46 -3.13 2.65 -0.54
C VAL A 46 -3.57 3.72 0.44
N ARG A 47 -4.88 3.82 0.62
CA ARG A 47 -5.49 4.77 1.54
C ARG A 47 -5.92 4.04 2.81
N PHE A 48 -5.50 4.58 3.95
CA PHE A 48 -5.90 4.10 5.27
C PHE A 48 -6.67 5.20 6.01
N ARG A 49 -7.58 4.80 6.87
CA ARG A 49 -8.20 5.74 7.81
C ARG A 49 -7.26 5.92 8.99
N GLN A 50 -6.93 7.17 9.32
CA GLN A 50 -5.96 7.43 10.38
C GLN A 50 -6.45 6.95 11.74
N ILE A 51 -7.75 7.01 11.99
CA ILE A 51 -8.33 6.53 13.25
C ILE A 51 -8.10 5.03 13.48
N GLU A 52 -7.88 4.26 12.42
CA GLU A 52 -7.59 2.82 12.53
C GLU A 52 -6.10 2.53 12.69
N LEU A 53 -5.23 3.50 12.33
CA LEU A 53 -3.77 3.33 12.43
C LEU A 53 -3.22 3.70 13.80
N TRP A 54 -3.84 4.69 14.46
CA TRP A 54 -3.32 5.28 15.68
C TRP A 54 -4.33 5.11 16.81
N PRO A 55 -3.96 4.42 17.92
CA PRO A 55 -4.91 4.11 19.00
C PRO A 55 -5.60 5.33 19.61
N ASP A 56 -4.91 6.46 19.65
CA ASP A 56 -5.41 7.69 20.27
C ASP A 56 -5.51 8.85 19.28
N TYR A 57 -5.81 8.53 18.03
CA TYR A 57 -5.97 9.54 17.00
C TYR A 57 -7.09 10.53 17.37
N ARG A 58 -6.79 11.83 17.31
CA ARG A 58 -7.70 12.90 17.74
C ARG A 58 -8.28 13.72 16.60
N GLY A 59 -7.92 13.42 15.37
CA GLY A 59 -8.48 14.08 14.20
C GLY A 59 -9.86 13.56 13.85
N ALA A 60 -10.41 14.01 12.72
CA ALA A 60 -11.71 13.57 12.24
C ALA A 60 -11.68 12.09 11.85
N ALA A 61 -12.82 11.39 12.07
CA ALA A 61 -12.91 9.96 11.74
C ALA A 61 -12.72 9.70 10.24
N ALA A 62 -13.00 10.68 9.39
CA ALA A 62 -12.85 10.57 7.94
C ALA A 62 -11.44 10.86 7.45
N ASP A 63 -10.52 11.28 8.32
CA ASP A 63 -9.15 11.59 7.91
C ASP A 63 -8.46 10.34 7.40
N THR A 64 -7.73 10.49 6.30
CA THR A 64 -7.02 9.38 5.65
C THR A 64 -5.53 9.67 5.53
N LEU A 65 -4.77 8.60 5.38
CA LEU A 65 -3.36 8.63 5.05
C LEU A 65 -3.16 7.78 3.81
N GLU A 66 -2.47 8.33 2.81
CA GLU A 66 -2.15 7.60 1.59
C GLU A 66 -0.67 7.33 1.53
N ILE A 67 -0.31 6.06 1.32
CA ILE A 67 1.08 5.65 1.18
C ILE A 67 1.22 4.78 -0.07
N GLU A 68 2.43 4.74 -0.62
CA GLU A 68 2.75 3.86 -1.74
C GLU A 68 3.32 2.57 -1.21
N VAL A 69 2.72 1.45 -1.62
CA VAL A 69 3.04 0.12 -1.11
C VAL A 69 3.23 -0.84 -2.27
N TYR A 70 4.30 -1.63 -2.22
CA TYR A 70 4.53 -2.67 -3.21
C TYR A 70 3.55 -3.82 -3.05
N GLN A 71 3.15 -4.43 -4.17
CA GLN A 71 2.15 -5.49 -4.19
C GLN A 71 2.51 -6.64 -3.26
N HIS A 72 3.77 -7.04 -3.20
CA HIS A 72 4.17 -8.19 -2.37
C HIS A 72 4.08 -7.94 -0.87
N TRP A 73 3.87 -6.68 -0.45
CA TRP A 73 3.59 -6.35 0.95
C TRP A 73 2.10 -6.32 1.28
N LEU A 74 1.24 -6.52 0.28
CA LEU A 74 -0.21 -6.45 0.43
C LEU A 74 -0.82 -7.85 0.38
N LYS A 75 -1.93 -8.01 1.09
CA LYS A 75 -2.78 -9.19 0.97
C LYS A 75 -4.19 -8.73 0.62
N ALA A 76 -4.87 -9.50 -0.19
CA ALA A 76 -6.28 -9.24 -0.48
C ALA A 76 -7.07 -9.38 0.82
N SER A 77 -7.99 -8.48 1.01
CA SER A 77 -8.87 -8.50 2.17
C SER A 77 -10.13 -9.31 1.87
#